data_e13104dc6c9ed259a8cec0b0a8191dd3
#
_entry.id   e13104dc6c9ed259a8cec0b0a8191dd3
#
_cell.length_a   1.000
_cell.length_b   1.000
_cell.length_c   1.000
_cell.angle_alpha   90.00
_cell.angle_beta   90.00
_cell.angle_gamma   90.00
#
_symmetry.space_group_name_H-M   'P 1'
#
loop_
_entity.id
_entity.type
_entity.pdbx_description
1 polymer ?
#
loop_
_entity_poly.entity_id
_entity_poly.type
_entity_poly.pdbx_seq_one_letter_code
_entity_poly.pdbx_strand_id
1 'polypeptide(L)'
;MALGKEVGEFSLKVTSVIHEETSAHWNVQGVGTSGGTVQATLTFTGGADAERGAMSGRGVVFMKDGTRMNNVGQGIWNTVGQHKWRVRMLNSRSDGRISLLDGELDLATLSWQAKAYEWS
;
A
#
# COMPACT_ATOMS: atom_id res chain seq x y z
N MET A 1 18.31 7.94 11.03
CA MET A 1 17.35 7.50 10.00
C MET A 1 16.39 8.62 9.70
N ALA A 2 16.21 8.96 8.46
CA ALA A 2 15.40 10.10 8.08
C ALA A 2 14.60 9.82 6.84
N LEU A 3 13.45 10.50 6.72
CA LEU A 3 12.65 10.46 5.52
C LEU A 3 13.39 11.24 4.43
N GLY A 4 13.69 10.55 3.34
CA GLY A 4 14.38 11.14 2.21
C GLY A 4 13.44 11.69 1.15
N LYS A 5 13.96 11.79 -0.05
CA LYS A 5 13.20 12.31 -1.19
C LYS A 5 12.15 11.33 -1.68
N GLU A 6 11.17 11.85 -2.39
CA GLU A 6 10.19 11.02 -3.07
C GLU A 6 10.88 10.21 -4.18
N VAL A 7 10.65 8.90 -4.16
CA VAL A 7 11.27 7.98 -5.13
C VAL A 7 10.25 7.26 -6.02
N GLY A 8 8.97 7.46 -5.78
CA GLY A 8 7.96 6.85 -6.62
C GLY A 8 6.56 7.30 -6.25
N GLU A 9 5.63 7.00 -7.15
CA GLU A 9 4.22 7.30 -6.98
C GLU A 9 3.42 6.15 -7.56
N PHE A 10 2.35 5.76 -6.86
CA PHE A 10 1.51 4.64 -7.28
C PHE A 10 0.07 5.10 -7.35
N SER A 11 -0.62 4.65 -8.40
CA SER A 11 -2.06 4.78 -8.52
C SER A 11 -2.59 3.40 -8.85
N LEU A 12 -3.14 2.72 -7.85
CA LEU A 12 -3.54 1.33 -7.96
C LEU A 12 -5.06 1.20 -7.83
N LYS A 13 -5.61 0.22 -8.54
CA LYS A 13 -7.03 -0.06 -8.51
C LYS A 13 -7.29 -1.23 -7.55
N VAL A 14 -8.32 -1.11 -6.74
CA VAL A 14 -8.78 -2.21 -5.89
C VAL A 14 -9.57 -3.17 -6.76
N THR A 15 -9.15 -4.44 -6.79
CA THR A 15 -9.77 -5.46 -7.62
C THR A 15 -10.72 -6.36 -6.85
N SER A 16 -10.49 -6.49 -5.55
CA SER A 16 -11.38 -7.27 -4.69
C SER A 16 -11.16 -6.88 -3.23
N VAL A 17 -12.18 -7.11 -2.42
CA VAL A 17 -12.14 -6.86 -0.98
C VAL A 17 -12.73 -8.08 -0.27
N ILE A 18 -12.05 -8.55 0.77
CA ILE A 18 -12.53 -9.62 1.62
C ILE A 18 -12.69 -9.05 3.01
N HIS A 19 -13.92 -9.07 3.53
CA HIS A 19 -14.21 -8.62 4.88
C HIS A 19 -14.27 -9.81 5.83
N GLU A 20 -13.53 -9.72 6.93
CA GLU A 20 -13.62 -10.66 8.03
C GLU A 20 -14.11 -9.90 9.27
N GLU A 21 -14.34 -10.59 10.37
CA GLU A 21 -14.94 -9.97 11.56
C GLU A 21 -14.10 -8.81 12.11
N THR A 22 -12.77 -8.98 12.16
CA THR A 22 -11.86 -7.98 12.74
C THR A 22 -10.80 -7.50 11.77
N SER A 23 -10.93 -7.82 10.49
CA SER A 23 -9.95 -7.41 9.48
C SER A 23 -10.60 -7.31 8.10
N ALA A 24 -9.89 -6.67 7.19
CA ALA A 24 -10.29 -6.61 5.80
C ALA A 24 -9.04 -6.72 4.92
N HIS A 25 -9.18 -7.41 3.79
CA HIS A 25 -8.10 -7.61 2.84
C HIS A 25 -8.48 -6.93 1.52
N TRP A 26 -7.63 -6.04 1.06
CA TRP A 26 -7.84 -5.27 -0.16
C TRP A 26 -6.78 -5.65 -1.17
N ASN A 27 -7.20 -6.26 -2.27
CA ASN A 27 -6.29 -6.60 -3.34
C ASN A 27 -6.23 -5.46 -4.34
N VAL A 28 -5.01 -5.00 -4.65
CA VAL A 28 -4.78 -3.85 -5.51
C VAL A 28 -3.83 -4.22 -6.65
N GLN A 29 -3.99 -3.56 -7.79
CA GLN A 29 -3.09 -3.73 -8.91
C GLN A 29 -3.01 -2.47 -9.76
N GLY A 30 -1.92 -2.33 -10.47
CA GLY A 30 -1.71 -1.18 -11.36
C GLY A 30 -0.28 -1.09 -11.81
N VAL A 31 0.09 0.08 -12.32
CA VAL A 31 1.42 0.34 -12.84
C VAL A 31 2.05 1.43 -11.98
N GLY A 32 3.27 1.16 -11.49
CA GLY A 32 4.06 2.16 -10.76
C GLY A 32 4.79 3.11 -11.73
N THR A 33 5.40 4.15 -11.17
CA THR A 33 6.13 5.16 -11.97
C THR A 33 7.32 4.57 -12.73
N SER A 34 7.88 3.46 -12.23
CA SER A 34 8.97 2.75 -12.92
C SER A 34 8.49 1.91 -14.10
N GLY A 35 7.18 1.86 -14.34
CA GLY A 35 6.60 1.08 -15.43
C GLY A 35 6.39 -0.38 -15.13
N GLY A 36 6.71 -0.84 -13.91
CA GLY A 36 6.44 -2.21 -13.48
C GLY A 36 4.97 -2.40 -13.11
N THR A 37 4.46 -3.61 -13.28
CA THR A 37 3.11 -3.98 -12.87
C THR A 37 3.12 -4.40 -11.42
N VAL A 38 2.27 -3.77 -10.61
CA VAL A 38 2.18 -4.03 -9.16
C VAL A 38 0.94 -4.84 -8.87
N GLN A 39 1.11 -5.89 -8.06
CA GLN A 39 0.00 -6.65 -7.48
C GLN A 39 0.27 -6.78 -5.99
N ALA A 40 -0.69 -6.39 -5.17
CA ALA A 40 -0.48 -6.41 -3.72
C ALA A 40 -1.78 -6.70 -2.98
N THR A 41 -1.62 -7.19 -1.75
CA THR A 41 -2.72 -7.38 -0.81
C THR A 41 -2.42 -6.54 0.43
N LEU A 42 -3.35 -5.67 0.78
CA LEU A 42 -3.29 -4.84 1.98
C LEU A 42 -4.25 -5.43 3.00
N THR A 43 -3.79 -5.66 4.21
CA THR A 43 -4.60 -6.19 5.30
C THR A 43 -4.74 -5.14 6.38
N PHE A 44 -5.98 -4.77 6.67
CA PHE A 44 -6.32 -3.75 7.68
C PHE A 44 -6.98 -4.43 8.87
N THR A 45 -6.49 -4.14 10.07
CA THR A 45 -7.07 -4.66 11.31
C THR A 45 -7.99 -3.61 11.93
N GLY A 46 -9.02 -4.09 12.60
CA GLY A 46 -10.06 -3.26 13.20
C GLY A 46 -11.43 -3.75 12.76
N GLY A 47 -12.45 -3.46 13.54
CA GLY A 47 -13.81 -3.78 13.16
C GLY A 47 -14.39 -2.73 12.21
N ALA A 48 -15.64 -2.93 11.77
CA ALA A 48 -16.30 -2.03 10.84
C ALA A 48 -16.38 -0.58 11.33
N ASP A 49 -16.41 -0.40 12.65
CA ASP A 49 -16.51 0.93 13.26
C ASP A 49 -15.16 1.51 13.66
N ALA A 50 -14.07 0.84 13.34
CA ALA A 50 -12.74 1.32 13.71
C ALA A 50 -12.38 2.56 12.89
N GLU A 51 -11.73 3.52 13.56
CA GLU A 51 -11.26 4.76 12.91
C GLU A 51 -9.78 4.75 12.64
N ARG A 52 -9.06 3.78 13.21
CA ARG A 52 -7.62 3.59 13.05
C ARG A 52 -7.24 2.17 13.41
N GLY A 53 -6.09 1.74 12.96
CA GLY A 53 -5.60 0.41 13.28
C GLY A 53 -4.26 0.14 12.63
N ALA A 54 -3.78 -1.07 12.83
CA ALA A 54 -2.58 -1.57 12.18
C ALA A 54 -2.93 -2.06 10.78
N MET A 55 -1.92 -2.09 9.92
CA MET A 55 -2.07 -2.67 8.59
C MET A 55 -0.78 -3.34 8.17
N SER A 56 -0.89 -4.27 7.26
CA SER A 56 0.26 -4.90 6.63
C SER A 56 0.00 -5.01 5.13
N GLY A 57 1.07 -5.16 4.37
CA GLY A 57 0.97 -5.33 2.94
C GLY A 57 1.99 -6.32 2.43
N ARG A 58 1.65 -6.99 1.34
CA ARG A 58 2.54 -7.90 0.65
C ARG A 58 2.27 -7.79 -0.83
N GLY A 59 3.32 -7.59 -1.60
CA GLY A 59 3.15 -7.39 -3.02
C GLY A 59 4.33 -7.85 -3.86
N VAL A 60 4.10 -7.81 -5.15
CA VAL A 60 5.09 -8.15 -6.16
C VAL A 60 5.03 -7.09 -7.24
N VAL A 61 6.20 -6.65 -7.68
CA VAL A 61 6.34 -5.79 -8.86
C VAL A 61 6.98 -6.61 -9.96
N PHE A 62 6.29 -6.72 -11.09
CA PHE A 62 6.81 -7.40 -12.27
C PHE A 62 7.44 -6.34 -13.17
N MET A 63 8.77 -6.35 -13.23
CA MET A 63 9.53 -5.36 -13.98
C MET A 63 9.48 -5.65 -15.48
N LYS A 64 9.70 -4.63 -16.30
CA LYS A 64 9.69 -4.78 -17.75
C LYS A 64 10.80 -5.71 -18.28
N ASP A 65 11.91 -5.82 -17.55
CA ASP A 65 13.02 -6.67 -17.95
C ASP A 65 12.81 -8.15 -17.59
N GLY A 66 11.63 -8.49 -17.03
CA GLY A 66 11.30 -9.86 -16.66
C GLY A 66 11.65 -10.24 -15.22
N THR A 67 12.28 -9.34 -14.47
CA THR A 67 12.57 -9.60 -13.05
C THR A 67 11.36 -9.30 -12.18
N ARG A 68 11.38 -9.85 -10.96
CA ARG A 68 10.34 -9.59 -9.95
C ARG A 68 10.97 -8.98 -8.72
N MET A 69 10.22 -8.06 -8.12
CA MET A 69 10.60 -7.45 -6.86
C MET A 69 9.53 -7.74 -5.83
N ASN A 70 9.85 -8.43 -4.76
CA ASN A 70 8.90 -8.72 -3.69
C ASN A 70 8.95 -7.63 -2.64
N ASN A 71 7.80 -7.30 -2.10
CA ASN A 71 7.66 -6.26 -1.09
C ASN A 71 6.87 -6.79 0.09
N VAL A 72 7.28 -6.40 1.29
CA VAL A 72 6.55 -6.67 2.53
C VAL A 72 6.55 -5.39 3.34
N GLY A 73 5.40 -5.01 3.85
CA GLY A 73 5.29 -3.78 4.62
C GLY A 73 4.35 -3.90 5.79
N GLN A 74 4.47 -2.96 6.72
CA GLN A 74 3.54 -2.84 7.83
C GLN A 74 3.48 -1.39 8.28
N GLY A 75 2.37 -1.01 8.85
CA GLY A 75 2.15 0.36 9.26
C GLY A 75 0.80 0.56 9.92
N ILE A 76 0.24 1.73 9.70
CA ILE A 76 -1.00 2.15 10.33
C ILE A 76 -1.94 2.76 9.30
N TRP A 77 -3.22 2.71 9.61
CA TRP A 77 -4.23 3.40 8.84
C TRP A 77 -5.14 4.20 9.78
N ASN A 78 -5.72 5.25 9.25
CA ASN A 78 -6.73 6.05 9.96
C ASN A 78 -7.68 6.69 8.95
N THR A 79 -8.90 6.95 9.40
CA THR A 79 -9.88 7.65 8.58
C THR A 79 -9.47 9.12 8.42
N VAL A 80 -9.63 9.68 7.22
CA VAL A 80 -9.28 11.08 6.95
C VAL A 80 -10.41 11.85 6.28
N GLY A 81 -11.57 11.23 6.14
CA GLY A 81 -12.71 11.84 5.52
C GLY A 81 -13.75 10.79 5.21
N GLN A 82 -14.78 11.19 4.51
CA GLN A 82 -15.85 10.26 4.15
C GLN A 82 -15.32 9.22 3.16
N HIS A 83 -15.36 7.95 3.57
CA HIS A 83 -14.92 6.82 2.75
C HIS A 83 -13.46 6.89 2.31
N LYS A 84 -12.60 7.51 3.13
CA LYS A 84 -11.17 7.60 2.83
C LYS A 84 -10.33 7.23 4.04
N TRP A 85 -9.32 6.39 3.80
CA TRP A 85 -8.35 5.99 4.81
C TRP A 85 -6.96 6.45 4.37
N ARG A 86 -6.24 7.06 5.30
CA ARG A 86 -4.81 7.32 5.08
C ARG A 86 -4.04 6.11 5.53
N VAL A 87 -3.10 5.68 4.69
CA VAL A 87 -2.25 4.51 4.94
C VAL A 87 -0.81 4.97 4.92
N ARG A 88 -0.09 4.67 5.98
CA ARG A 88 1.35 4.96 6.08
C ARG A 88 2.04 3.69 6.50
N MET A 89 2.96 3.21 5.68
CA MET A 89 3.64 1.96 5.98
C MET A 89 5.09 1.97 5.54
N LEU A 90 5.93 1.25 6.28
CA LEU A 90 7.30 0.98 5.87
C LEU A 90 7.28 -0.26 5.01
N ASN A 91 7.87 -0.14 3.83
CA ASN A 91 7.89 -1.17 2.81
C ASN A 91 9.32 -1.63 2.58
N SER A 92 9.56 -2.94 2.75
CA SER A 92 10.86 -3.55 2.52
C SER A 92 10.82 -4.31 1.20
N ARG A 93 11.76 -3.99 0.33
CA ARG A 93 11.89 -4.64 -0.97
C ARG A 93 12.91 -5.78 -0.89
N SER A 94 12.76 -6.76 -1.77
CA SER A 94 13.68 -7.90 -1.81
C SER A 94 15.11 -7.51 -2.21
N ASP A 95 15.32 -6.31 -2.76
CA ASP A 95 16.66 -5.79 -3.07
C ASP A 95 17.32 -5.08 -1.87
N GLY A 96 16.66 -5.08 -0.72
CA GLY A 96 17.17 -4.46 0.50
C GLY A 96 16.79 -3.01 0.72
N ARG A 97 16.10 -2.39 -0.22
CA ARG A 97 15.66 -1.01 -0.07
C ARG A 97 14.43 -0.92 0.83
N ILE A 98 14.37 0.16 1.60
CA ILE A 98 13.24 0.46 2.47
C ILE A 98 12.69 1.82 2.06
N SER A 99 11.36 1.91 1.98
CA SER A 99 10.69 3.17 1.68
C SER A 99 9.48 3.34 2.59
N LEU A 100 9.09 4.59 2.81
CA LEU A 100 7.83 4.91 3.47
C LEU A 100 6.79 5.15 2.37
N LEU A 101 5.69 4.41 2.42
CA LEU A 101 4.55 4.66 1.56
C LEU A 101 3.53 5.46 2.35
N ASP A 102 3.10 6.57 1.78
CA ASP A 102 2.08 7.44 2.37
C ASP A 102 1.02 7.69 1.30
N GLY A 103 -0.19 7.25 1.57
CA GLY A 103 -1.23 7.38 0.56
C GLY A 103 -2.63 7.33 1.14
N GLU A 104 -3.60 7.39 0.23
CA GLU A 104 -5.01 7.32 0.58
C GLU A 104 -5.69 6.19 -0.17
N LEU A 105 -6.48 5.44 0.57
CA LEU A 105 -7.38 4.43 0.03
C LEU A 105 -8.78 5.05 -0.03
N ASP A 106 -9.33 5.15 -1.22
CA ASP A 106 -10.68 5.66 -1.42
C ASP A 106 -11.62 4.48 -1.54
N LEU A 107 -12.49 4.32 -0.54
CA LEU A 107 -13.40 3.18 -0.44
C LEU A 107 -14.56 3.28 -1.43
N ALA A 108 -14.87 4.48 -1.89
CA ALA A 108 -15.97 4.69 -2.83
C ALA A 108 -15.54 4.46 -4.28
N THR A 109 -14.35 4.93 -4.66
CA THR A 109 -13.83 4.77 -6.02
C THR A 109 -12.98 3.51 -6.17
N LEU A 110 -12.69 2.81 -5.07
CA LEU A 110 -11.88 1.59 -5.06
C LEU A 110 -10.51 1.82 -5.68
N SER A 111 -9.82 2.82 -5.16
CA SER A 111 -8.48 3.18 -5.63
C SER A 111 -7.55 3.46 -4.46
N TRP A 112 -6.26 3.21 -4.65
CA TRP A 112 -5.22 3.53 -3.70
C TRP A 112 -4.15 4.34 -4.40
N GLN A 113 -3.92 5.56 -3.90
CA GLN A 113 -2.87 6.43 -4.41
C GLN A 113 -1.86 6.67 -3.31
N ALA A 114 -0.60 6.45 -3.60
CA ALA A 114 0.45 6.56 -2.60
C ALA A 114 1.73 7.13 -3.22
N LYS A 115 2.49 7.82 -2.39
CA LYS A 115 3.84 8.26 -2.71
C LYS A 115 4.82 7.45 -1.88
N ALA A 116 5.96 7.13 -2.48
CA ALA A 116 7.03 6.43 -1.82
C ALA A 116 8.18 7.38 -1.54
N TYR A 117 8.69 7.35 -0.33
CA TYR A 117 9.81 8.19 0.11
C TYR A 117 10.95 7.29 0.55
N GLU A 118 12.16 7.65 0.18
CA GLU A 118 13.34 6.92 0.61
C GLU A 118 13.48 6.96 2.13
N TRP A 119 13.84 5.83 2.72
CA TRP A 119 14.07 5.72 4.15
C TRP A 119 15.48 5.19 4.38
N SER A 120 16.32 5.99 5.01
CA SER A 120 17.73 5.62 5.27
C SER A 120 18.19 6.03 6.65
#